data_22cdd3af4c9eca4063a8e3cb8e39409d
#
_entry.id   22cdd3af4c9eca4063a8e3cb8e39409d
#
_cell.length_a   1.000
_cell.length_b   1.000
_cell.length_c   1.000
_cell.angle_alpha   90.00
_cell.angle_beta   90.00
_cell.angle_gamma   90.00
#
_symmetry.space_group_name_H-M   'P 1'
#
loop_
_entity.id
_entity.type
_entity.pdbx_description
1 polymer ?
#
loop_
_entity_poly.entity_id
_entity_poly.type
_entity_poly.pdbx_seq_one_letter_code
_entity_poly.pdbx_strand_id
1 'polypeptide(L)'
;MNLNISKDIKFTNYYKKLNILSLIFILLSIIILLFKGLNLGVDFKGGTLIEIRTNNPTISIGEIRQSFLKMDLGDVTVKKFGKDNDFLVKIETIKSGNPDFVKSINDKLSADLGAEVNFRRVENVGPKVSNELLRAGLLAISLSLVAMLFYIWVRFEWQFSLAAIIALIHDVIITIGIFSFLSYEINLSI
;
A
#
# COMPACT_ATOMS: atom_id res chain seq x y z
N MET A 1 13.68 -7.42 43.59
CA MET A 1 12.36 -6.99 43.13
C MET A 1 11.62 -8.25 42.71
N ASN A 2 10.86 -8.87 43.63
CA ASN A 2 10.16 -10.13 43.39
C ASN A 2 8.85 -9.81 42.61
N LEU A 3 8.87 -10.01 41.31
CA LEU A 3 7.67 -10.05 40.50
C LEU A 3 6.89 -11.32 40.81
N ASN A 4 5.94 -11.23 41.72
CA ASN A 4 5.04 -12.32 42.06
C ASN A 4 3.98 -12.44 40.94
N ILE A 5 4.39 -13.07 39.83
CA ILE A 5 3.50 -13.38 38.69
C ILE A 5 2.95 -14.80 38.93
N SER A 6 2.05 -14.92 39.89
CA SER A 6 1.30 -16.15 40.13
C SER A 6 -0.20 -15.91 39.94
N LYS A 7 -0.59 -15.48 38.74
CA LYS A 7 -1.93 -15.76 38.22
C LYS A 7 -1.79 -16.74 37.10
N ASP A 8 -2.05 -18.01 37.37
CA ASP A 8 -2.20 -19.04 36.34
C ASP A 8 -3.33 -18.63 35.40
N ILE A 9 -2.95 -18.02 34.26
CA ILE A 9 -3.92 -17.63 33.23
C ILE A 9 -4.31 -18.91 32.49
N LYS A 10 -5.54 -19.40 32.72
CA LYS A 10 -6.10 -20.55 32.01
C LYS A 10 -6.47 -20.14 30.58
N PHE A 11 -5.50 -20.11 29.68
CA PHE A 11 -5.68 -19.76 28.25
C PHE A 11 -6.76 -20.62 27.57
N THR A 12 -6.92 -21.88 28.00
CA THR A 12 -7.94 -22.80 27.49
C THR A 12 -9.37 -22.29 27.64
N ASN A 13 -9.65 -21.39 28.59
CA ASN A 13 -11.00 -20.84 28.77
C ASN A 13 -11.36 -19.76 27.74
N TYR A 14 -10.36 -19.20 27.07
CA TYR A 14 -10.52 -18.06 26.14
C TYR A 14 -10.46 -18.47 24.67
N TYR A 15 -9.95 -19.69 24.34
CA TYR A 15 -9.72 -20.07 22.95
C TYR A 15 -10.96 -19.97 22.06
N LYS A 16 -12.14 -20.39 22.56
CA LYS A 16 -13.39 -20.31 21.79
C LYS A 16 -13.78 -18.87 21.46
N LYS A 17 -13.65 -17.96 22.44
CA LYS A 17 -13.97 -16.53 22.26
C LYS A 17 -13.00 -15.87 21.29
N LEU A 18 -11.70 -16.19 21.40
CA LEU A 18 -10.66 -15.67 20.52
C LEU A 18 -10.82 -16.18 19.10
N ASN A 19 -11.16 -17.44 18.90
CA ASN A 19 -11.43 -17.99 17.56
C ASN A 19 -12.65 -17.36 16.91
N ILE A 20 -13.74 -17.12 17.67
CA ILE A 20 -14.92 -16.42 17.14
C ILE A 20 -14.54 -14.97 16.77
N LEU A 21 -13.81 -14.28 17.62
CA LEU A 21 -13.34 -12.91 17.34
C LEU A 21 -12.47 -12.87 16.08
N SER A 22 -11.54 -13.80 15.95
CA SER A 22 -10.68 -13.95 14.76
C SER A 22 -11.50 -14.20 13.48
N LEU A 23 -12.50 -15.06 13.55
CA LEU A 23 -13.41 -15.32 12.42
C LEU A 23 -14.17 -14.05 12.02
N ILE A 24 -14.62 -13.27 12.99
CA ILE A 24 -15.30 -11.99 12.74
C ILE A 24 -14.35 -11.03 12.01
N PHE A 25 -13.07 -10.92 12.43
CA PHE A 25 -12.10 -10.08 11.75
C PHE A 25 -11.83 -10.51 10.32
N ILE A 26 -11.73 -11.82 10.04
CA ILE A 26 -11.61 -12.34 8.66
C ILE A 26 -12.81 -11.92 7.83
N LEU A 27 -14.02 -12.15 8.32
CA LEU A 27 -15.26 -11.81 7.59
C LEU A 27 -15.34 -10.31 7.31
N LEU A 28 -15.05 -9.46 8.31
CA LEU A 28 -15.01 -8.02 8.13
C LEU A 28 -13.94 -7.60 7.11
N SER A 29 -12.75 -8.20 7.16
CA SER A 29 -11.68 -7.93 6.20
C SER A 29 -12.09 -8.28 4.78
N ILE A 30 -12.72 -9.44 4.57
CA ILE A 30 -13.20 -9.87 3.25
C ILE A 30 -14.30 -8.91 2.75
N ILE A 31 -15.25 -8.53 3.60
CA ILE A 31 -16.30 -7.57 3.24
C ILE A 31 -15.70 -6.23 2.82
N ILE A 32 -14.77 -5.69 3.60
CA ILE A 32 -14.09 -4.43 3.27
C ILE A 32 -13.35 -4.53 1.93
N LEU A 33 -12.63 -5.63 1.71
CA LEU A 33 -11.92 -5.88 0.45
C LEU A 33 -12.84 -5.94 -0.76
N LEU A 34 -14.03 -6.55 -0.63
CA LEU A 34 -15.00 -6.66 -1.71
C LEU A 34 -15.65 -5.31 -2.05
N PHE A 35 -15.94 -4.47 -1.05
CA PHE A 35 -16.61 -3.18 -1.28
C PHE A 35 -15.65 -2.05 -1.60
N LYS A 36 -14.48 -2.02 -0.97
CA LYS A 36 -13.53 -0.90 -1.09
C LYS A 36 -12.33 -1.21 -2.00
N GLY A 37 -11.97 -2.48 -2.12
CA GLY A 37 -10.79 -2.91 -2.88
C GLY A 37 -9.47 -2.51 -2.20
N LEU A 38 -8.37 -2.65 -2.93
CA LEU A 38 -7.02 -2.28 -2.49
C LEU A 38 -6.56 -0.99 -3.17
N ASN A 39 -5.93 -0.12 -2.41
CA ASN A 39 -5.27 1.07 -2.96
C ASN A 39 -3.84 0.69 -3.40
N LEU A 40 -3.73 0.20 -4.66
CA LEU A 40 -2.44 -0.18 -5.23
C LEU A 40 -1.65 1.05 -5.68
N GLY A 41 -0.36 1.07 -5.37
CA GLY A 41 0.59 2.08 -5.80
C GLY A 41 0.93 2.03 -7.29
N VAL A 42 1.76 2.98 -7.74
CA VAL A 42 2.21 3.07 -9.14
C VAL A 42 3.02 1.83 -9.56
N ASP A 43 3.66 1.17 -8.62
CA ASP A 43 4.43 -0.06 -8.87
C ASP A 43 3.55 -1.19 -9.43
N PHE A 44 2.26 -1.23 -9.04
CA PHE A 44 1.31 -2.29 -9.42
C PHE A 44 0.28 -1.85 -10.45
N LYS A 45 -0.10 -0.55 -10.48
CA LYS A 45 -1.05 -0.01 -11.47
C LYS A 45 -0.37 0.64 -12.67
N GLY A 46 0.88 1.04 -12.50
CA GLY A 46 1.54 1.96 -13.40
C GLY A 46 1.16 3.42 -13.12
N GLY A 47 1.88 4.33 -13.75
CA GLY A 47 1.68 5.77 -13.60
C GLY A 47 2.93 6.51 -13.22
N THR A 48 2.75 7.78 -12.85
CA THR A 48 3.84 8.67 -12.42
C THR A 48 3.62 9.11 -10.98
N LEU A 49 4.67 9.00 -10.19
CA LEU A 49 4.75 9.52 -8.84
C LEU A 49 5.67 10.72 -8.82
N ILE A 50 5.18 11.87 -8.35
CA ILE A 50 5.94 13.11 -8.28
C ILE A 50 5.97 13.58 -6.83
N GLU A 51 7.16 13.71 -6.28
CA GLU A 51 7.38 14.37 -4.99
C GLU A 51 7.64 15.84 -5.23
N ILE A 52 6.76 16.69 -4.72
CA ILE A 52 6.84 18.14 -4.90
C ILE A 52 7.04 18.82 -3.55
N ARG A 53 7.85 19.88 -3.55
CA ARG A 53 7.98 20.82 -2.43
C ARG A 53 7.59 22.21 -2.89
N THR A 54 6.69 22.86 -2.12
CA THR A 54 6.31 24.25 -2.34
C THR A 54 7.06 25.17 -1.40
N ASN A 55 7.43 26.36 -1.87
CA ASN A 55 8.06 27.37 -1.02
C ASN A 55 7.04 28.08 -0.11
N ASN A 56 5.75 27.90 -0.39
CA ASN A 56 4.67 28.49 0.39
C ASN A 56 3.93 27.41 1.23
N PRO A 57 4.00 27.44 2.57
CA PRO A 57 3.36 26.44 3.42
C PRO A 57 1.83 26.57 3.51
N THR A 58 1.25 27.65 2.95
CA THR A 58 -0.21 27.86 2.98
C THR A 58 -0.95 27.10 1.87
N ILE A 59 -0.22 26.54 0.89
CA ILE A 59 -0.82 25.82 -0.23
C ILE A 59 -1.47 24.54 0.29
N SER A 60 -2.74 24.37 -0.04
CA SER A 60 -3.54 23.22 0.36
C SER A 60 -3.44 22.07 -0.64
N ILE A 61 -3.72 20.84 -0.16
CA ILE A 61 -3.86 19.65 -1.02
C ILE A 61 -4.90 19.89 -2.14
N GLY A 62 -5.97 20.62 -1.81
CA GLY A 62 -7.06 20.91 -2.73
C GLY A 62 -6.61 21.77 -3.93
N GLU A 63 -5.81 22.80 -3.69
CA GLU A 63 -5.27 23.68 -4.75
C GLU A 63 -4.33 22.91 -5.68
N ILE A 64 -3.42 22.10 -5.12
CA ILE A 64 -2.52 21.26 -5.91
C ILE A 64 -3.34 20.27 -6.76
N ARG A 65 -4.33 19.60 -6.17
CA ARG A 65 -5.18 18.64 -6.88
C ARG A 65 -5.95 19.32 -8.03
N GLN A 66 -6.52 20.50 -7.79
CA GLN A 66 -7.25 21.24 -8.82
C GLN A 66 -6.36 21.65 -9.98
N SER A 67 -5.13 22.09 -9.69
CA SER A 67 -4.17 22.44 -10.74
C SER A 67 -3.80 21.23 -11.60
N PHE A 68 -3.56 20.09 -11.01
CA PHE A 68 -3.30 18.85 -11.78
C PHE A 68 -4.51 18.37 -12.58
N LEU A 69 -5.72 18.49 -12.05
CA LEU A 69 -6.96 18.11 -12.76
C LEU A 69 -7.20 18.97 -14.02
N LYS A 70 -6.82 20.26 -13.99
CA LYS A 70 -6.89 21.13 -15.19
C LYS A 70 -5.95 20.69 -16.32
N MET A 71 -4.93 19.87 -16.01
CA MET A 71 -3.95 19.42 -16.99
C MET A 71 -4.36 18.16 -17.75
N ASP A 72 -5.52 17.56 -17.43
CA ASP A 72 -6.07 16.35 -18.08
C ASP A 72 -5.08 15.16 -18.07
N LEU A 73 -4.51 14.88 -16.88
CA LEU A 73 -3.48 13.85 -16.68
C LEU A 73 -4.06 12.51 -16.18
N GLY A 74 -5.36 12.33 -16.27
CA GLY A 74 -6.08 11.17 -15.74
C GLY A 74 -6.40 11.29 -14.24
N ASP A 75 -6.48 10.17 -13.54
CA ASP A 75 -6.74 10.19 -12.09
C ASP A 75 -5.55 10.78 -11.34
N VAL A 76 -5.86 11.72 -10.43
CA VAL A 76 -4.86 12.44 -9.65
C VAL A 76 -5.12 12.27 -8.16
N THR A 77 -4.16 11.69 -7.49
CA THR A 77 -4.15 11.58 -6.03
C THR A 77 -3.05 12.44 -5.44
N VAL A 78 -3.40 13.32 -4.51
CA VAL A 78 -2.44 14.18 -3.80
C VAL A 78 -2.49 13.87 -2.31
N LYS A 79 -1.33 13.64 -1.69
CA LYS A 79 -1.18 13.39 -0.25
C LYS A 79 -0.07 14.26 0.32
N LYS A 80 -0.17 14.66 1.60
CA LYS A 80 0.97 15.24 2.32
C LYS A 80 2.01 14.17 2.60
N PHE A 81 3.29 14.54 2.51
CA PHE A 81 4.40 13.63 2.70
C PHE A 81 5.53 14.30 3.50
N GLY A 82 5.73 13.88 4.72
CA GLY A 82 6.79 14.40 5.58
C GLY A 82 6.49 15.77 6.17
N LYS A 83 7.04 16.84 5.58
CA LYS A 83 6.85 18.23 6.05
C LYS A 83 5.55 18.83 5.53
N ASP A 84 5.11 19.93 6.13
CA ASP A 84 3.83 20.59 5.76
C ASP A 84 3.79 21.08 4.30
N ASN A 85 4.93 21.35 3.72
CA ASN A 85 5.08 21.85 2.35
C ASN A 85 5.52 20.77 1.35
N ASP A 86 5.61 19.50 1.77
CA ASP A 86 5.93 18.37 0.91
C ASP A 86 4.66 17.61 0.53
N PHE A 87 4.52 17.34 -0.77
CA PHE A 87 3.35 16.63 -1.29
C PHE A 87 3.79 15.52 -2.23
N LEU A 88 3.08 14.41 -2.16
CA LEU A 88 3.22 13.28 -3.06
C LEU A 88 2.03 13.27 -4.00
N VAL A 89 2.31 13.44 -5.29
CA VAL A 89 1.30 13.46 -6.36
C VAL A 89 1.46 12.21 -7.21
N LYS A 90 0.38 11.47 -7.33
CA LYS A 90 0.27 10.31 -8.21
C LYS A 90 -0.64 10.66 -9.37
N ILE A 91 -0.18 10.43 -10.60
CA ILE A 91 -0.94 10.61 -11.83
C ILE A 91 -0.93 9.32 -12.66
N GLU A 92 -2.05 9.03 -13.31
CA GLU A 92 -2.20 7.81 -14.11
C GLU A 92 -1.44 7.86 -15.43
N THR A 93 -1.21 9.07 -15.96
CA THR A 93 -0.58 9.27 -17.26
C THR A 93 0.90 8.93 -17.26
N ILE A 94 1.34 8.16 -18.27
CA ILE A 94 2.70 7.65 -18.44
C ILE A 94 3.50 8.45 -19.48
N LYS A 95 3.08 9.64 -19.83
CA LYS A 95 3.81 10.49 -20.82
C LYS A 95 5.16 11.01 -20.30
N SER A 96 5.55 10.69 -19.11
CA SER A 96 6.57 11.39 -18.33
C SER A 96 7.99 10.85 -18.46
N GLY A 97 8.29 9.99 -19.44
CA GLY A 97 9.68 9.71 -19.81
C GLY A 97 10.37 10.87 -20.52
N ASN A 98 9.65 11.94 -20.84
CA ASN A 98 10.17 13.11 -21.51
C ASN A 98 10.44 14.23 -20.50
N PRO A 99 11.70 14.70 -20.36
CA PRO A 99 12.06 15.83 -19.48
C PRO A 99 11.23 17.09 -19.75
N ASP A 100 10.85 17.33 -21.01
CA ASP A 100 10.04 18.49 -21.41
C ASP A 100 8.61 18.41 -20.83
N PHE A 101 8.06 17.19 -20.69
CA PHE A 101 6.76 17.00 -20.07
C PHE A 101 6.80 17.34 -18.58
N VAL A 102 7.81 16.86 -17.87
CA VAL A 102 8.02 17.17 -16.43
C VAL A 102 8.17 18.67 -16.23
N LYS A 103 8.96 19.32 -17.07
CA LYS A 103 9.16 20.78 -17.04
C LYS A 103 7.84 21.52 -17.30
N SER A 104 7.07 21.11 -18.31
CA SER A 104 5.77 21.73 -18.64
C SER A 104 4.77 21.64 -17.50
N ILE A 105 4.75 20.52 -16.75
CA ILE A 105 3.92 20.37 -15.55
C ILE A 105 4.39 21.33 -14.46
N ASN A 106 5.69 21.41 -14.22
CA ASN A 106 6.24 22.29 -13.20
C ASN A 106 5.92 23.76 -13.48
N ASP A 107 6.10 24.20 -14.72
CA ASP A 107 5.84 25.59 -15.13
C ASP A 107 4.35 25.95 -14.98
N LYS A 108 3.44 25.05 -15.40
CA LYS A 108 1.99 25.24 -15.24
C LYS A 108 1.58 25.24 -13.77
N LEU A 109 2.14 24.32 -12.97
CA LEU A 109 1.81 24.22 -11.57
C LEU A 109 2.27 25.46 -10.80
N SER A 110 3.49 25.94 -11.09
CA SER A 110 4.02 27.16 -10.49
C SER A 110 3.23 28.41 -10.87
N ALA A 111 2.76 28.48 -12.12
CA ALA A 111 1.91 29.57 -12.58
C ALA A 111 0.49 29.54 -11.91
N ASP A 112 -0.12 28.37 -11.82
CA ASP A 112 -1.44 28.20 -11.22
C ASP A 112 -1.44 28.46 -9.70
N LEU A 113 -0.38 28.06 -8.99
CA LEU A 113 -0.27 28.21 -7.54
C LEU A 113 0.34 29.54 -7.12
N GLY A 114 0.86 30.34 -8.07
CA GLY A 114 1.57 31.60 -7.78
C GLY A 114 2.77 31.42 -6.84
N ALA A 115 3.38 30.26 -6.81
CA ALA A 115 4.47 29.89 -5.94
C ALA A 115 5.47 28.98 -6.68
N GLU A 116 6.74 29.07 -6.29
CA GLU A 116 7.77 28.19 -6.82
C GLU A 116 7.53 26.75 -6.32
N VAL A 117 7.49 25.81 -7.25
CA VAL A 117 7.32 24.38 -6.97
C VAL A 117 8.59 23.65 -7.39
N ASN A 118 9.19 22.93 -6.45
CA ASN A 118 10.40 22.15 -6.69
C ASN A 118 10.05 20.67 -6.77
N PHE A 119 10.29 20.03 -7.92
CA PHE A 119 10.17 18.60 -8.10
C PHE A 119 11.41 17.91 -7.52
N ARG A 120 11.24 17.14 -6.45
CA ARG A 120 12.32 16.45 -5.75
C ARG A 120 12.60 15.07 -6.32
N ARG A 121 11.53 14.38 -6.72
CA ARG A 121 11.59 13.02 -7.25
C ARG A 121 10.46 12.82 -8.25
N VAL A 122 10.78 12.21 -9.37
CA VAL A 122 9.82 11.81 -10.38
C VAL A 122 10.08 10.35 -10.72
N GLU A 123 9.12 9.50 -10.43
CA GLU A 123 9.18 8.07 -10.74
C GLU A 123 8.10 7.72 -11.73
N ASN A 124 8.48 6.96 -12.75
CA ASN A 124 7.59 6.48 -13.78
C ASN A 124 7.64 4.97 -13.84
N VAL A 125 6.48 4.35 -13.72
CA VAL A 125 6.34 2.91 -13.88
C VAL A 125 5.38 2.62 -15.02
N GLY A 126 5.89 2.03 -16.10
CA GLY A 126 5.07 1.62 -17.23
C GLY A 126 4.18 0.43 -16.87
N PRO A 127 2.97 0.29 -17.50
CA PRO A 127 2.02 -0.79 -17.19
C PRO A 127 2.60 -2.18 -17.41
N LYS A 128 3.49 -2.33 -18.38
CA LYS A 128 4.17 -3.60 -18.64
C LYS A 128 5.04 -4.00 -17.47
N VAL A 129 5.84 -3.06 -16.95
CA VAL A 129 6.71 -3.28 -15.80
C VAL A 129 5.89 -3.59 -14.55
N SER A 130 4.81 -2.84 -14.31
CA SER A 130 3.91 -3.08 -13.17
C SER A 130 3.27 -4.48 -13.22
N ASN A 131 2.83 -4.92 -14.40
CA ASN A 131 2.28 -6.26 -14.57
C ASN A 131 3.34 -7.37 -14.37
N GLU A 132 4.55 -7.14 -14.83
CA GLU A 132 5.66 -8.08 -14.63
C GLU A 132 6.02 -8.17 -13.14
N LEU A 133 6.09 -7.05 -12.43
CA LEU A 133 6.34 -6.99 -10.98
C LEU A 133 5.25 -7.73 -10.19
N LEU A 134 3.98 -7.47 -10.51
CA LEU A 134 2.86 -8.14 -9.86
C LEU A 134 2.91 -9.67 -10.07
N ARG A 135 3.14 -10.12 -11.31
CA ARG A 135 3.24 -11.55 -11.63
C ARG A 135 4.44 -12.20 -10.95
N ALA A 136 5.60 -11.55 -10.98
CA ALA A 136 6.81 -12.05 -10.33
C ALA A 136 6.63 -12.12 -8.81
N GLY A 137 6.01 -11.12 -8.20
CA GLY A 137 5.69 -11.10 -6.78
C GLY A 137 4.74 -12.24 -6.38
N LEU A 138 3.63 -12.41 -7.11
CA LEU A 138 2.69 -13.50 -6.86
C LEU A 138 3.34 -14.88 -7.03
N LEU A 139 4.18 -15.06 -8.07
CA LEU A 139 4.91 -16.31 -8.29
C LEU A 139 5.89 -16.58 -7.14
N ALA A 140 6.66 -15.57 -6.72
CA ALA A 140 7.62 -15.70 -5.63
C ALA A 140 6.94 -16.08 -4.31
N ILE A 141 5.82 -15.41 -3.97
CA ILE A 141 5.03 -15.73 -2.79
C ILE A 141 4.49 -17.16 -2.86
N SER A 142 3.91 -17.55 -4.00
CA SER A 142 3.35 -18.90 -4.19
C SER A 142 4.42 -19.99 -4.05
N LEU A 143 5.58 -19.80 -4.67
CA LEU A 143 6.71 -20.74 -4.57
C LEU A 143 7.25 -20.82 -3.14
N SER A 144 7.34 -19.67 -2.45
CA SER A 144 7.77 -19.61 -1.05
C SER A 144 6.82 -20.39 -0.13
N LEU A 145 5.50 -20.22 -0.32
CA LEU A 145 4.49 -20.94 0.44
C LEU A 145 4.55 -22.44 0.20
N VAL A 146 4.69 -22.87 -1.06
CA VAL A 146 4.83 -24.29 -1.41
C VAL A 146 6.10 -24.89 -0.80
N ALA A 147 7.22 -24.18 -0.89
CA ALA A 147 8.49 -24.62 -0.30
C ALA A 147 8.39 -24.76 1.23
N MET A 148 7.76 -23.78 1.90
CA MET A 148 7.52 -23.81 3.34
C MET A 148 6.61 -24.99 3.73
N LEU A 149 5.52 -25.20 2.98
CA LEU A 149 4.60 -26.28 3.19
C LEU A 149 5.30 -27.65 3.08
N PHE A 150 6.10 -27.83 2.03
CA PHE A 150 6.88 -29.03 1.80
C PHE A 150 7.92 -29.26 2.91
N TYR A 151 8.65 -28.20 3.31
CA TYR A 151 9.63 -28.31 4.39
C TYR A 151 8.99 -28.75 5.70
N ILE A 152 7.87 -28.12 6.10
CA ILE A 152 7.17 -28.47 7.36
C ILE A 152 6.62 -29.89 7.27
N TRP A 153 6.09 -30.29 6.11
CA TRP A 153 5.57 -31.67 5.91
C TRP A 153 6.66 -32.73 6.06
N VAL A 154 7.82 -32.52 5.45
CA VAL A 154 8.94 -33.46 5.54
C VAL A 154 9.55 -33.52 6.95
N ARG A 155 9.60 -32.38 7.64
CA ARG A 155 10.24 -32.26 8.97
C ARG A 155 9.31 -32.63 10.12
N PHE A 156 8.01 -32.43 9.95
CA PHE A 156 6.96 -32.66 10.92
C PHE A 156 5.82 -33.46 10.29
N GLU A 157 4.72 -33.64 11.03
CA GLU A 157 3.52 -34.26 10.48
C GLU A 157 2.75 -33.30 9.57
N TRP A 158 2.06 -33.82 8.55
CA TRP A 158 1.34 -33.04 7.54
C TRP A 158 0.28 -32.07 8.13
N GLN A 159 -0.27 -32.43 9.29
CA GLN A 159 -1.27 -31.61 9.99
C GLN A 159 -0.68 -30.25 10.42
N PHE A 160 0.59 -30.20 10.84
CA PHE A 160 1.25 -28.95 11.19
C PHE A 160 1.50 -28.07 9.97
N SER A 161 1.80 -28.66 8.84
CA SER A 161 1.96 -27.96 7.58
C SER A 161 0.66 -27.26 7.17
N LEU A 162 -0.47 -27.98 7.22
CA LEU A 162 -1.77 -27.41 6.90
C LEU A 162 -2.18 -26.29 7.88
N ALA A 163 -1.96 -26.50 9.17
CA ALA A 163 -2.26 -25.50 10.19
C ALA A 163 -1.43 -24.22 10.00
N ALA A 164 -0.15 -24.34 9.65
CA ALA A 164 0.74 -23.19 9.40
C ALA A 164 0.26 -22.37 8.19
N ILE A 165 -0.15 -23.02 7.11
CA ILE A 165 -0.70 -22.31 5.92
C ILE A 165 -2.01 -21.61 6.24
N ILE A 166 -2.92 -22.25 6.95
CA ILE A 166 -4.19 -21.64 7.34
C ILE A 166 -3.95 -20.41 8.22
N ALA A 167 -3.02 -20.49 9.18
CA ALA A 167 -2.65 -19.36 10.02
C ALA A 167 -2.08 -18.20 9.19
N LEU A 168 -1.20 -18.50 8.23
CA LEU A 168 -0.59 -17.48 7.38
C LEU A 168 -1.61 -16.81 6.46
N ILE A 169 -2.54 -17.56 5.87
CA ILE A 169 -3.64 -17.01 5.06
C ILE A 169 -4.53 -16.10 5.92
N HIS A 170 -4.85 -16.53 7.14
CA HIS A 170 -5.59 -15.75 8.11
C HIS A 170 -4.93 -14.39 8.36
N ASP A 171 -3.63 -14.38 8.66
CA ASP A 171 -2.88 -13.17 8.98
C ASP A 171 -2.79 -12.22 7.78
N VAL A 172 -2.56 -12.77 6.59
CA VAL A 172 -2.53 -12.00 5.34
C VAL A 172 -3.89 -11.35 5.05
N ILE A 173 -5.00 -12.09 5.18
CA ILE A 173 -6.35 -11.55 4.93
C ILE A 173 -6.66 -10.40 5.88
N ILE A 174 -6.35 -10.53 7.17
CA ILE A 174 -6.58 -9.47 8.15
C ILE A 174 -5.70 -8.25 7.84
N THR A 175 -4.42 -8.47 7.56
CA THR A 175 -3.48 -7.38 7.25
C THR A 175 -3.94 -6.60 6.01
N ILE A 176 -4.27 -7.29 4.92
CA ILE A 176 -4.76 -6.66 3.69
C ILE A 176 -6.11 -5.96 3.94
N GLY A 177 -6.98 -6.54 4.77
CA GLY A 177 -8.24 -5.91 5.19
C GLY A 177 -8.04 -4.60 5.93
N ILE A 178 -7.06 -4.54 6.83
CA ILE A 178 -6.68 -3.30 7.55
C ILE A 178 -6.15 -2.25 6.57
N PHE A 179 -5.27 -2.63 5.63
CA PHE A 179 -4.75 -1.74 4.59
C PHE A 179 -5.87 -1.15 3.72
N SER A 180 -6.84 -2.00 3.32
CA SER A 180 -8.02 -1.55 2.59
C SER A 180 -8.88 -0.59 3.43
N PHE A 181 -9.13 -0.92 4.70
CA PHE A 181 -9.92 -0.07 5.60
C PHE A 181 -9.32 1.32 5.77
N LEU A 182 -8.02 1.39 6.04
CA LEU A 182 -7.27 2.64 6.24
C LEU A 182 -6.91 3.33 4.91
N SER A 183 -7.21 2.72 3.75
CA SER A 183 -6.81 3.22 2.42
C SER A 183 -5.31 3.44 2.27
N TYR A 184 -4.51 2.65 2.99
CA TYR A 184 -3.07 2.69 2.81
C TYR A 184 -2.69 2.21 1.41
N GLU A 185 -1.72 2.89 0.83
CA GLU A 185 -1.20 2.56 -0.48
C GLU A 185 -0.20 1.41 -0.37
N ILE A 186 -0.41 0.36 -1.16
CA ILE A 186 0.49 -0.78 -1.24
C ILE A 186 1.47 -0.52 -2.38
N ASN A 187 2.75 -0.41 -2.06
CA ASN A 187 3.85 -0.24 -3.00
C ASN A 187 5.03 -1.16 -2.63
N LEU A 188 6.07 -1.19 -3.47
CA LEU A 188 7.25 -2.04 -3.23
C LEU A 188 8.14 -1.55 -2.07
N SER A 189 7.91 -0.34 -1.57
CA SER A 189 8.71 0.25 -0.48
C SER A 189 8.17 -0.08 0.91
N ILE A 190 7.04 -0.78 1.01
CA ILE A 190 6.42 -1.30 2.23
C ILE A 190 6.68 -2.81 2.30
#